data_91eebc9d1e4bdfcf7316f26f7b969fb1
#
_entry.id   91eebc9d1e4bdfcf7316f26f7b969fb1
#
_cell.length_a   1.000
_cell.length_b   1.000
_cell.length_c   1.000
_cell.angle_alpha   90.00
_cell.angle_beta   90.00
_cell.angle_gamma   90.00
#
_symmetry.space_group_name_H-M   'P 1'
#
loop_
_entity.id
_entity.type
_entity.pdbx_description
1 polymer ?
#
loop_
_entity_poly.entity_id
_entity_poly.type
_entity_poly.pdbx_seq_one_letter_code
_entity_poly.pdbx_strand_id
1 'polypeptide(L)'
;MGEVGLEMKDIGRFYVAGAFGTHISKEAGVTVGLYPDIPRDKIILPGNSSLSGARKMLLNRKLKEEIEEVLDKMTYIQFGAVDNFLHIMVAAESIPHTDIRRYPSVEKELKKRGLL
;
A
#
# COMPACT_ATOMS: atom_id res chain seq x y z
N MET A 1 -4.86 -6.66 6.80
CA MET A 1 -3.70 -7.46 7.26
C MET A 1 -4.06 -8.34 8.44
N GLY A 2 -4.74 -7.85 9.46
CA GLY A 2 -5.23 -8.68 10.56
C GLY A 2 -6.06 -9.89 10.11
N GLU A 3 -6.89 -9.74 9.10
CA GLU A 3 -7.72 -10.81 8.51
C GLU A 3 -6.93 -12.01 7.97
N VAL A 4 -5.67 -11.81 7.62
CA VAL A 4 -4.77 -12.86 7.11
C VAL A 4 -3.64 -13.17 8.09
N GLY A 5 -3.73 -12.71 9.34
CA GLY A 5 -2.74 -12.96 10.38
C GLY A 5 -1.37 -12.29 10.17
N LEU A 6 -1.31 -11.26 9.31
CA LEU A 6 -0.07 -10.54 9.02
C LEU A 6 0.01 -9.21 9.76
N GLU A 7 1.21 -8.84 10.19
CA GLU A 7 1.55 -7.54 10.75
C GLU A 7 2.26 -6.64 9.72
N MET A 8 2.38 -5.36 10.03
CA MET A 8 3.09 -4.40 9.16
C MET A 8 4.55 -4.76 8.93
N LYS A 9 5.21 -5.38 9.90
CA LYS A 9 6.61 -5.86 9.80
C LYS A 9 6.79 -6.95 8.75
N ASP A 10 5.73 -7.73 8.48
CA ASP A 10 5.75 -8.87 7.56
C ASP A 10 5.66 -8.43 6.10
N ILE A 11 5.39 -7.14 5.83
CA ILE A 11 5.38 -6.60 4.47
C ILE A 11 6.79 -6.62 3.91
N GLY A 12 7.00 -7.47 2.90
CA GLY A 12 8.24 -7.49 2.13
C GLY A 12 8.32 -6.32 1.15
N ARG A 13 7.25 -6.11 0.36
CA ARG A 13 7.12 -5.02 -0.61
C ARG A 13 5.68 -4.54 -0.69
N PHE A 14 5.50 -3.24 -0.88
CA PHE A 14 4.21 -2.60 -1.07
C PHE A 14 4.20 -1.87 -2.42
N TYR A 15 3.37 -2.32 -3.35
CA TYR A 15 3.32 -1.78 -4.70
C TYR A 15 2.16 -0.80 -4.86
N VAL A 16 2.44 0.39 -5.38
CA VAL A 16 1.43 1.41 -5.72
C VAL A 16 1.55 1.72 -7.20
N ALA A 17 0.70 1.10 -8.00
CA ALA A 17 0.66 1.29 -9.45
C ALA A 17 -0.24 2.48 -9.84
N GLY A 18 -0.07 2.96 -11.07
CA GLY A 18 -0.89 4.02 -11.65
C GLY A 18 -0.43 5.44 -11.32
N ALA A 19 -1.33 6.41 -11.57
CA ALA A 19 -1.01 7.84 -11.48
C ALA A 19 -0.60 8.28 -10.08
N PHE A 20 -1.24 7.77 -9.03
CA PHE A 20 -0.90 8.11 -7.65
C PHE A 20 0.56 7.78 -7.32
N GLY A 21 1.01 6.57 -7.70
CA GLY A 21 2.40 6.17 -7.52
C GLY A 21 3.40 6.99 -8.34
N THR A 22 2.94 7.65 -9.40
CA THR A 22 3.81 8.47 -10.26
C THR A 22 3.98 9.90 -9.72
N HIS A 23 2.94 10.46 -9.09
CA HIS A 23 2.90 11.88 -8.74
C HIS A 23 3.02 12.18 -7.25
N ILE A 24 2.72 11.20 -6.38
CA ILE A 24 2.80 11.37 -4.93
C ILE A 24 4.10 10.77 -4.42
N SER A 25 4.93 11.59 -3.74
CA SER A 25 6.14 11.08 -3.11
C SER A 25 5.80 10.10 -1.99
N LYS A 26 6.70 9.16 -1.72
CA LYS A 26 6.52 8.15 -0.65
C LYS A 26 6.29 8.81 0.71
N GLU A 27 7.05 9.87 1.02
CA GLU A 27 6.88 10.62 2.28
C GLU A 27 5.53 11.30 2.37
N ALA A 28 5.10 11.99 1.31
CA ALA A 28 3.79 12.62 1.28
C ALA A 28 2.67 11.57 1.44
N GLY A 29 2.77 10.46 0.72
CA GLY A 29 1.78 9.37 0.80
C GLY A 29 1.67 8.76 2.19
N VAL A 30 2.78 8.58 2.91
CA VAL A 30 2.76 8.10 4.30
C VAL A 30 2.23 9.17 5.24
N THR A 31 2.63 10.43 5.05
CA THR A 31 2.22 11.55 5.92
C THR A 31 0.70 11.75 5.92
N VAL A 32 0.07 11.62 4.76
CA VAL A 32 -1.40 11.74 4.65
C VAL A 32 -2.15 10.44 4.91
N GLY A 33 -1.43 9.35 5.21
CA GLY A 33 -2.06 8.05 5.51
C GLY A 33 -2.49 7.25 4.28
N LEU A 34 -2.07 7.65 3.07
CA LEU A 34 -2.36 6.92 1.83
C LEU A 34 -1.53 5.64 1.70
N TYR A 35 -0.30 5.65 2.20
CA TYR A 35 0.60 4.50 2.24
C TYR A 35 0.87 4.08 3.67
N PRO A 36 1.10 2.79 3.93
CA PRO A 36 1.47 2.31 5.26
C PRO A 36 2.81 2.89 5.72
N ASP A 37 2.97 3.09 7.03
CA ASP A 37 4.22 3.58 7.61
C ASP A 37 5.24 2.44 7.75
N ILE A 38 5.88 2.11 6.64
CA ILE A 38 6.93 1.10 6.49
C ILE A 38 8.21 1.76 5.94
N PRO A 39 9.36 1.08 5.98
CA PRO A 39 10.58 1.57 5.33
C PRO A 39 10.32 1.95 3.86
N ARG A 40 10.75 3.13 3.46
CA ARG A 40 10.42 3.73 2.14
C ARG A 40 11.00 2.96 0.96
N ASP A 41 12.05 2.19 1.17
CA ASP A 41 12.64 1.27 0.19
C ASP A 41 11.72 0.09 -0.13
N LYS A 42 10.86 -0.31 0.80
CA LYS A 42 9.83 -1.33 0.59
C LYS A 42 8.63 -0.84 -0.23
N ILE A 43 8.42 0.47 -0.37
CA ILE A 43 7.35 1.04 -1.19
C ILE A 43 7.86 1.15 -2.63
N ILE A 44 7.24 0.42 -3.53
CA ILE A 44 7.61 0.35 -4.95
C ILE A 44 6.54 1.06 -5.79
N LEU A 45 6.98 1.98 -6.62
CA LEU A 45 6.11 2.80 -7.48
C LEU A 45 6.37 2.42 -8.96
N PRO A 46 5.75 1.35 -9.50
CA PRO A 46 6.05 0.84 -10.84
C PRO A 46 5.44 1.69 -11.99
N GLY A 47 4.69 2.75 -11.67
CA GLY A 47 4.01 3.55 -12.68
C GLY A 47 2.84 2.81 -13.32
N ASN A 48 2.70 2.89 -14.66
CA ASN A 48 1.64 2.20 -15.39
C ASN A 48 1.96 0.71 -15.57
N SER A 49 1.69 -0.08 -14.52
CA SER A 49 1.96 -1.52 -14.53
C SER A 49 1.04 -2.30 -15.47
N SER A 50 -0.19 -1.83 -15.70
CA SER A 50 -1.13 -2.47 -16.64
C SER A 50 -0.59 -2.44 -18.07
N LEU A 51 -0.12 -1.28 -18.53
CA LEU A 51 0.47 -1.13 -19.84
C LEU A 51 1.77 -1.93 -19.99
N SER A 52 2.63 -1.86 -18.97
CA SER A 52 3.89 -2.61 -18.94
C SER A 52 3.65 -4.12 -18.95
N GLY A 53 2.66 -4.61 -18.21
CA GLY A 53 2.25 -6.01 -18.18
C GLY A 53 1.71 -6.47 -19.54
N ALA A 54 0.76 -5.72 -20.12
CA ALA A 54 0.21 -6.02 -21.44
C ALA A 54 1.30 -6.11 -22.51
N ARG A 55 2.24 -5.15 -22.52
CA ARG A 55 3.36 -5.16 -23.45
C ARG A 55 4.25 -6.39 -23.28
N LYS A 56 4.57 -6.76 -22.05
CA LYS A 56 5.37 -7.96 -21.78
C LYS A 56 4.67 -9.23 -22.24
N MET A 57 3.36 -9.36 -22.02
CA MET A 57 2.57 -10.51 -22.47
C MET A 57 2.54 -10.63 -24.01
N LEU A 58 2.43 -9.50 -24.73
CA LEU A 58 2.49 -9.51 -26.19
C LEU A 58 3.85 -10.00 -26.73
N LEU A 59 4.92 -9.66 -26.03
CA LEU A 59 6.29 -9.99 -26.45
C LEU A 59 6.75 -11.40 -26.01
N ASN A 60 6.12 -11.99 -25.00
CA ASN A 60 6.52 -13.27 -24.43
C ASN A 60 5.32 -14.12 -24.01
N ARG A 61 4.97 -15.13 -24.80
CA ARG A 61 3.86 -16.04 -24.51
C ARG A 61 4.06 -16.90 -23.25
N LYS A 62 5.29 -17.16 -22.84
CA LYS A 62 5.58 -17.94 -21.62
C LYS A 62 5.18 -17.22 -20.35
N LEU A 63 5.03 -15.87 -20.39
CA LEU A 63 4.54 -15.11 -19.25
C LEU A 63 3.13 -15.50 -18.80
N LYS A 64 2.33 -16.14 -19.65
CA LYS A 64 1.01 -16.63 -19.26
C LYS A 64 1.09 -17.64 -18.13
N GLU A 65 2.01 -18.61 -18.23
CA GLU A 65 2.23 -19.62 -17.20
C GLU A 65 2.72 -18.98 -15.88
N GLU A 66 3.66 -18.05 -15.97
CA GLU A 66 4.15 -17.30 -14.78
C GLU A 66 3.04 -16.49 -14.10
N ILE A 67 2.12 -15.90 -14.88
CA ILE A 67 0.97 -15.14 -14.34
C ILE A 67 0.00 -16.09 -13.64
N GLU A 68 -0.30 -17.26 -14.19
CA GLU A 68 -1.15 -18.26 -13.56
C GLU A 68 -0.56 -18.70 -12.21
N GLU A 69 0.73 -18.96 -12.13
CA GLU A 69 1.42 -19.27 -10.87
C GLU A 69 1.36 -18.14 -9.84
N VAL A 70 1.41 -16.88 -10.28
CA VAL A 70 1.26 -15.71 -9.39
C VAL A 70 -0.18 -15.60 -8.90
N LEU A 71 -1.16 -15.77 -9.79
CA LEU A 71 -2.57 -15.69 -9.44
C LEU A 71 -2.97 -16.74 -8.39
N ASP A 72 -2.42 -17.94 -8.50
CA ASP A 72 -2.65 -19.03 -7.52
C ASP A 72 -2.13 -18.71 -6.11
N LYS A 73 -1.17 -17.79 -6.02
CA LYS A 73 -0.59 -17.31 -4.75
C LYS A 73 -1.26 -16.04 -4.23
N MET A 74 -2.15 -15.42 -5.01
CA MET A 74 -2.81 -14.18 -4.61
C MET A 74 -4.01 -14.47 -3.72
N THR A 75 -4.11 -13.73 -2.62
CA THR A 75 -5.28 -13.74 -1.75
C THR A 75 -6.06 -12.45 -1.95
N TYR A 76 -7.29 -12.57 -2.43
CA TYR A 76 -8.20 -11.43 -2.54
C TYR A 76 -8.93 -11.20 -1.21
N ILE A 77 -8.88 -9.99 -0.71
CA ILE A 77 -9.62 -9.58 0.50
C ILE A 77 -10.73 -8.63 0.10
N GLN A 78 -11.97 -9.06 0.29
CA GLN A 78 -13.14 -8.22 0.06
C GLN A 78 -13.33 -7.31 1.27
N PHE A 79 -13.13 -6.01 1.13
CA PHE A 79 -13.20 -5.05 2.24
C PHE A 79 -14.55 -5.05 2.96
N GLY A 80 -15.65 -5.24 2.24
CA GLY A 80 -16.99 -5.30 2.86
C GLY A 80 -17.21 -6.49 3.79
N ALA A 81 -16.36 -7.52 3.72
CA ALA A 81 -16.37 -8.69 4.61
C ALA A 81 -15.39 -8.56 5.79
N VAL A 82 -14.62 -7.47 5.86
CA VAL A 82 -13.68 -7.22 6.95
C VAL A 82 -14.41 -6.63 8.15
N ASP A 83 -14.27 -7.28 9.30
CA ASP A 83 -14.80 -6.78 10.56
C ASP A 83 -14.22 -5.37 10.86
N ASN A 84 -15.08 -4.48 11.35
CA ASN A 84 -14.72 -3.10 11.66
C ASN A 84 -14.24 -2.25 10.45
N PHE A 85 -14.48 -2.68 9.20
CA PHE A 85 -14.08 -1.91 8.02
C PHE A 85 -14.54 -0.45 8.06
N LEU A 86 -15.80 -0.22 8.43
CA LEU A 86 -16.37 1.14 8.54
C LEU A 86 -15.65 2.00 9.59
N HIS A 87 -15.29 1.42 10.73
CA HIS A 87 -14.53 2.14 11.76
C HIS A 87 -13.12 2.51 11.28
N ILE A 88 -12.47 1.58 10.56
CA ILE A 88 -11.16 1.83 9.99
C ILE A 88 -11.25 2.91 8.91
N MET A 89 -12.28 2.88 8.07
CA MET A 89 -12.51 3.86 7.01
C MET A 89 -12.72 5.26 7.58
N VAL A 90 -13.61 5.41 8.57
CA VAL A 90 -13.85 6.71 9.23
C VAL A 90 -12.59 7.24 9.91
N ALA A 91 -11.82 6.38 10.57
CA ALA A 91 -10.56 6.78 11.18
C ALA A 91 -9.50 7.26 10.16
N ALA A 92 -9.57 6.75 8.94
CA ALA A 92 -8.66 7.10 7.85
C ALA A 92 -9.06 8.40 7.10
N GLU A 93 -10.25 8.96 7.34
CA GLU A 93 -10.68 10.23 6.71
C GLU A 93 -9.95 11.45 7.27
N SER A 94 -9.37 11.35 8.46
CA SER A 94 -8.65 12.46 9.11
C SER A 94 -7.19 12.53 8.66
N ILE A 95 -6.68 13.76 8.49
CA ILE A 95 -5.26 14.05 8.20
C ILE A 95 -4.71 14.96 9.31
N PRO A 96 -3.74 14.49 10.09
CA PRO A 96 -3.18 13.14 10.13
C PRO A 96 -4.22 12.08 10.56
N HIS A 97 -3.90 10.81 10.32
CA HIS A 97 -4.78 9.69 10.70
C HIS A 97 -5.19 9.76 12.18
N THR A 98 -6.46 9.52 12.50
CA THR A 98 -7.02 9.64 13.85
C THR A 98 -6.21 8.83 14.89
N ASP A 99 -5.77 7.62 14.55
CA ASP A 99 -4.83 6.85 15.37
C ASP A 99 -3.41 7.04 14.84
N ILE A 100 -2.75 8.11 15.24
CA ILE A 100 -1.40 8.48 14.80
C ILE A 100 -0.34 7.43 15.18
N ARG A 101 -0.60 6.57 16.17
CA ARG A 101 0.30 5.48 16.57
C ARG A 101 0.52 4.46 15.45
N ARG A 102 -0.37 4.41 14.47
CA ARG A 102 -0.19 3.61 13.23
C ARG A 102 0.86 4.18 12.31
N TYR A 103 1.25 5.45 12.52
CA TYR A 103 2.20 6.20 11.72
C TYR A 103 3.32 6.78 12.58
N PRO A 104 4.17 5.94 13.19
CA PRO A 104 5.18 6.38 14.15
C PRO A 104 6.22 7.33 13.54
N SER A 105 6.54 7.20 12.24
CA SER A 105 7.44 8.13 11.57
C SER A 105 6.84 9.51 11.41
N VAL A 106 5.55 9.60 11.13
CA VAL A 106 4.78 10.85 11.02
C VAL A 106 4.61 11.49 12.39
N GLU A 107 4.23 10.71 13.40
CA GLU A 107 4.12 11.19 14.78
C GLU A 107 5.41 11.85 15.27
N LYS A 108 6.55 11.19 15.02
CA LYS A 108 7.88 11.71 15.36
C LYS A 108 8.17 13.05 14.68
N GLU A 109 7.85 13.16 13.39
CA GLU A 109 8.08 14.39 12.63
C GLU A 109 7.16 15.53 13.09
N LEU A 110 5.89 15.27 13.37
CA LEU A 110 4.94 16.27 13.88
C LEU A 110 5.34 16.78 15.27
N LYS A 111 5.76 15.89 16.17
CA LYS A 111 6.31 16.29 17.48
C LYS A 111 7.55 17.19 17.35
N LYS A 112 8.47 16.85 16.43
CA LYS A 112 9.66 17.65 16.16
C LYS A 112 9.30 19.07 15.66
N ARG A 113 8.19 19.22 14.95
CA ARG A 113 7.69 20.50 14.45
C ARG A 113 6.80 21.24 15.44
N GLY A 114 6.51 20.69 16.60
CA GLY A 114 5.61 21.27 17.60
C GLY A 114 4.13 21.30 17.16
N LEU A 115 3.72 20.33 16.32
CA LEU A 115 2.36 20.19 15.81
C LEU A 115 1.56 19.12 16.55
N LEU A 116 2.20 18.37 17.45
CA LEU A 116 1.64 17.41 18.40
C LEU A 116 2.29 17.60 19.75
#